data_526c438ce646b0c4e373df4849fd4963
#
_entry.id   526c438ce646b0c4e373df4849fd4963
#
_cell.length_a   1.000
_cell.length_b   1.000
_cell.length_c   1.000
_cell.angle_alpha   90.00
_cell.angle_beta   90.00
_cell.angle_gamma   90.00
#
_symmetry.space_group_name_H-M   'P 1'
#
loop_
_entity.id
_entity.type
_entity.pdbx_description
1 polymer ?
#
loop_
_entity_poly.entity_id
_entity_poly.type
_entity_poly.pdbx_seq_one_letter_code
_entity_poly.pdbx_strand_id
1 'polypeptide(L)'
;MPPPIAQAAALALRDGRICMVTSRSGRRWVLPKGQIEAHQTPRDAALAEAWEEAGLLGRVEKEPLGRYDYEKNGTVHEVSVYLMTVTTERSEWPEKTQRSREWVPIAEVLERIEEEELRVIVERLLDIGKYGEPVA
;
A
#
# COMPACT_ATOMS: atom_id res chain seq x y z
N MET A 1 -9.18 25.51 7.49
CA MET A 1 -8.86 24.08 7.22
C MET A 1 -8.07 23.98 5.93
N PRO A 2 -6.91 23.37 5.97
CA PRO A 2 -6.18 23.14 4.73
C PRO A 2 -6.95 22.12 3.87
N PRO A 3 -6.86 22.23 2.54
CA PRO A 3 -7.51 21.25 1.68
C PRO A 3 -6.91 19.86 1.87
N PRO A 4 -7.69 18.79 1.64
CA PRO A 4 -7.16 17.42 1.74
C PRO A 4 -6.05 17.18 0.74
N ILE A 5 -5.14 16.29 1.10
CA ILE A 5 -4.06 15.85 0.23
C ILE A 5 -4.42 14.48 -0.34
N ALA A 6 -4.44 14.38 -1.67
CA ALA A 6 -4.71 13.12 -2.33
C ALA A 6 -3.43 12.28 -2.42
N GLN A 7 -3.53 11.02 -1.98
CA GLN A 7 -2.43 10.06 -2.03
C GLN A 7 -2.87 8.77 -2.69
N ALA A 8 -1.92 7.99 -3.13
CA ALA A 8 -2.16 6.64 -3.63
C ALA A 8 -1.20 5.67 -2.95
N ALA A 9 -1.72 4.49 -2.66
CA ALA A 9 -0.95 3.41 -2.04
C ALA A 9 -0.98 2.18 -2.93
N ALA A 10 0.12 1.43 -2.92
CA ALA A 10 0.20 0.14 -3.59
C ALA A 10 0.07 -0.97 -2.55
N LEU A 11 -0.92 -1.83 -2.73
CA LEU A 11 -1.08 -3.02 -1.93
C LEU A 11 -0.62 -4.20 -2.78
N ALA A 12 0.65 -4.57 -2.62
CA ALA A 12 1.24 -5.68 -3.34
C ALA A 12 0.90 -6.97 -2.62
N LEU A 13 0.18 -7.84 -3.31
CA LEU A 13 -0.26 -9.12 -2.77
C LEU A 13 0.42 -10.25 -3.53
N ARG A 14 1.04 -11.17 -2.80
CA ARG A 14 1.72 -12.32 -3.37
C ARG A 14 1.71 -13.47 -2.35
N ASP A 15 1.16 -14.60 -2.75
CA ASP A 15 1.14 -15.81 -1.90
C ASP A 15 0.56 -15.57 -0.51
N GLY A 16 -0.54 -14.81 -0.45
CA GLY A 16 -1.23 -14.52 0.81
C GLY A 16 -0.49 -13.53 1.71
N ARG A 17 0.50 -12.82 1.18
CA ARG A 17 1.29 -11.84 1.92
C ARG A 17 1.22 -10.48 1.24
N ILE A 18 1.27 -9.45 2.06
CA ILE A 18 1.27 -8.06 1.60
C ILE A 18 2.63 -7.45 1.90
N CYS A 19 3.19 -6.74 0.93
CA CYS A 19 4.45 -6.05 1.16
C CYS A 19 4.23 -4.78 1.97
N MET A 20 4.88 -4.70 3.11
CA MET A 20 4.86 -3.51 3.96
C MET A 20 6.27 -2.94 4.06
N VAL A 21 6.33 -1.65 4.33
CA VAL A 21 7.59 -0.95 4.55
C VAL A 21 7.48 -0.18 5.86
N THR A 22 8.62 0.13 6.45
CA THR A 22 8.63 0.98 7.64
C THR A 22 8.31 2.42 7.25
N SER A 23 7.60 3.12 8.13
CA SER A 23 7.39 4.55 8.00
C SER A 23 8.74 5.27 8.13
N ARG A 24 8.78 6.57 7.78
CA ARG A 24 10.02 7.34 7.88
C ARG A 24 10.64 7.34 9.27
N SER A 25 9.80 7.34 10.30
CA SER A 25 10.27 7.27 11.67
C SER A 25 10.78 5.88 12.05
N GLY A 26 10.47 4.87 11.25
CA GLY A 26 10.77 3.48 11.55
C GLY A 26 9.88 2.86 12.62
N ARG A 27 8.86 3.59 13.08
CA ARG A 27 8.01 3.15 14.19
C ARG A 27 6.81 2.33 13.77
N ARG A 28 6.40 2.44 12.50
CA ARG A 28 5.20 1.78 11.99
C ARG A 28 5.51 1.00 10.73
N TRP A 29 4.70 -0.02 10.49
CA TRP A 29 4.68 -0.71 9.21
C TRP A 29 3.50 -0.18 8.42
N VAL A 30 3.74 0.23 7.18
CA VAL A 30 2.75 0.89 6.33
C VAL A 30 2.81 0.33 4.91
N LEU A 31 1.77 0.60 4.12
CA LEU A 31 1.82 0.35 2.69
C LEU A 31 2.67 1.44 2.03
N PRO A 32 3.40 1.12 0.95
CA PRO A 32 4.03 2.15 0.14
C PRO A 32 2.96 3.12 -0.36
N LYS A 33 3.15 4.41 -0.10
CA LYS A 33 2.19 5.43 -0.51
C LYS A 33 2.83 6.79 -0.57
N GLY A 34 2.23 7.66 -1.35
CA GLY A 34 2.67 9.05 -1.43
C GLY A 34 1.67 9.93 -2.14
N GLN A 35 1.97 11.21 -2.18
CA GLN A 35 1.14 12.23 -2.77
C GLN A 35 1.04 12.05 -4.29
N ILE A 36 -0.16 12.23 -4.81
CA ILE A 36 -0.40 12.20 -6.26
C ILE A 36 0.03 13.55 -6.81
N GLU A 37 1.07 13.56 -7.64
CA GLU A 37 1.58 14.77 -8.24
C GLU A 37 0.67 15.21 -9.41
N ALA A 38 0.74 16.50 -9.77
CA ALA A 38 -0.15 17.09 -10.78
C ALA A 38 -0.10 16.38 -12.13
N HIS A 39 1.04 15.79 -12.47
CA HIS A 39 1.23 15.11 -13.75
C HIS A 39 0.96 13.61 -13.70
N GLN A 40 0.59 13.09 -12.53
CA GLN A 40 0.37 11.65 -12.33
C GLN A 40 -1.10 11.31 -12.22
N THR A 41 -1.46 10.10 -12.71
CA THR A 41 -2.72 9.50 -12.32
C THR A 41 -2.52 8.84 -10.94
N PRO A 42 -3.60 8.55 -10.22
CA PRO A 42 -3.45 7.81 -8.95
C PRO A 42 -2.71 6.48 -9.11
N ARG A 43 -2.94 5.77 -10.22
CA ARG A 43 -2.25 4.50 -10.50
C ARG A 43 -0.74 4.70 -10.69
N ASP A 44 -0.37 5.76 -11.43
CA ASP A 44 1.04 6.10 -11.64
C ASP A 44 1.72 6.39 -10.30
N ALA A 45 1.02 7.13 -9.43
CA ALA A 45 1.56 7.48 -8.12
C ALA A 45 1.77 6.22 -7.28
N ALA A 46 0.80 5.31 -7.27
CA ALA A 46 0.93 4.05 -6.53
C ALA A 46 2.14 3.24 -7.00
N LEU A 47 2.32 3.13 -8.32
CA LEU A 47 3.46 2.41 -8.89
C LEU A 47 4.79 3.09 -8.57
N ALA A 48 4.83 4.43 -8.63
CA ALA A 48 6.04 5.18 -8.30
C ALA A 48 6.44 4.96 -6.84
N GLU A 49 5.47 4.99 -5.93
CA GLU A 49 5.75 4.79 -4.50
C GLU A 49 6.17 3.35 -4.21
N ALA A 50 5.57 2.37 -4.89
CA ALA A 50 5.99 0.98 -4.73
C ALA A 50 7.47 0.80 -5.11
N TRP A 51 7.89 1.46 -6.16
CA TRP A 51 9.30 1.44 -6.57
C TRP A 51 10.19 2.18 -5.58
N GLU A 52 9.86 3.42 -5.28
CA GLU A 52 10.69 4.27 -4.42
C GLU A 52 10.86 3.72 -3.01
N GLU A 53 9.77 3.27 -2.42
CA GLU A 53 9.76 2.84 -1.02
C GLU A 53 10.04 1.36 -0.82
N ALA A 54 9.66 0.51 -1.78
CA ALA A 54 9.71 -0.94 -1.61
C ALA A 54 10.52 -1.69 -2.67
N GLY A 55 10.96 -1.04 -3.74
CA GLY A 55 11.72 -1.72 -4.79
C GLY A 55 10.90 -2.69 -5.61
N LEU A 56 9.60 -2.44 -5.75
CA LEU A 56 8.70 -3.32 -6.47
C LEU A 56 8.32 -2.72 -7.82
N LEU A 57 8.36 -3.55 -8.86
CA LEU A 57 7.92 -3.21 -10.20
C LEU A 57 6.78 -4.16 -10.56
N GLY A 58 5.81 -3.66 -11.32
CA GLY A 58 4.67 -4.48 -11.74
C GLY A 58 3.55 -3.62 -12.28
N ARG A 59 2.33 -4.06 -12.04
CA ARG A 59 1.14 -3.36 -12.50
C ARG A 59 0.11 -3.28 -11.38
N VAL A 60 -0.74 -2.26 -11.45
CA VAL A 60 -1.85 -2.11 -10.51
C VAL A 60 -3.17 -2.23 -11.24
N GLU A 61 -4.20 -2.69 -10.53
CA GLU A 61 -5.53 -2.82 -11.09
C GLU A 61 -6.08 -1.45 -11.49
N LYS A 62 -7.03 -1.45 -12.41
CA LYS A 62 -7.62 -0.20 -12.92
C LYS A 62 -8.38 0.55 -11.84
N GLU A 63 -9.16 -0.17 -11.05
CA GLU A 63 -9.98 0.42 -10.00
C GLU A 63 -9.31 0.23 -8.64
N PRO A 64 -9.42 1.19 -7.73
CA PRO A 64 -8.87 1.02 -6.39
C PRO A 64 -9.68 -0.02 -5.61
N LEU A 65 -9.02 -0.69 -4.69
CA LEU A 65 -9.67 -1.59 -3.75
C LEU A 65 -10.58 -0.83 -2.81
N GLY A 66 -10.21 0.40 -2.52
CA GLY A 66 -10.96 1.26 -1.63
C GLY A 66 -10.15 2.50 -1.27
N ARG A 67 -10.69 3.28 -0.37
CA ARG A 67 -10.07 4.52 0.10
C ARG A 67 -10.09 4.56 1.62
N TYR A 68 -9.10 5.22 2.19
CA TYR A 68 -9.12 5.53 3.62
C TYR A 68 -8.52 6.90 3.83
N ASP A 69 -8.91 7.52 4.93
CA ASP A 69 -8.40 8.83 5.32
C ASP A 69 -7.60 8.71 6.60
N TYR A 70 -6.60 9.56 6.72
CA TYR A 70 -5.91 9.74 8.00
C TYR A 70 -5.55 11.22 8.14
N GLU A 71 -5.39 11.65 9.38
CA GLU A 71 -5.03 13.03 9.67
C GLU A 71 -3.60 13.08 10.19
N LYS A 72 -2.85 14.05 9.68
CA LYS A 72 -1.48 14.29 10.10
C LYS A 72 -1.25 15.78 10.14
N ASN A 73 -0.87 16.30 11.31
CA ASN A 73 -0.58 17.73 11.48
C ASN A 73 -1.74 18.61 11.03
N GLY A 74 -2.98 18.21 11.32
CA GLY A 74 -4.17 19.00 11.00
C GLY A 74 -4.62 18.89 9.54
N THR A 75 -3.96 18.08 8.74
CA THR A 75 -4.32 17.90 7.33
C THR A 75 -4.82 16.48 7.10
N VAL A 76 -5.98 16.37 6.41
CA VAL A 76 -6.54 15.08 6.04
C VAL A 76 -5.84 14.57 4.79
N HIS A 77 -5.40 13.32 4.82
CA HIS A 77 -4.83 12.64 3.66
C HIS A 77 -5.84 11.60 3.19
N GLU A 78 -6.24 11.71 1.92
CA GLU A 78 -7.20 10.80 1.29
C GLU A 78 -6.43 9.82 0.41
N VAL A 79 -6.39 8.56 0.81
CA VAL A 79 -5.56 7.55 0.17
C VAL A 79 -6.40 6.58 -0.64
N SER A 80 -6.11 6.47 -1.93
CA SER A 80 -6.69 5.44 -2.80
C SER A 80 -5.72 4.26 -2.81
N VAL A 81 -6.24 3.07 -2.50
CA VAL A 81 -5.42 1.86 -2.39
C VAL A 81 -5.61 1.00 -3.63
N TYR A 82 -4.52 0.69 -4.33
CA TYR A 82 -4.54 -0.12 -5.55
C TYR A 82 -3.90 -1.47 -5.33
N LEU A 83 -4.60 -2.52 -5.74
CA LEU A 83 -4.03 -3.87 -5.72
C LEU A 83 -2.93 -3.96 -6.77
N MET A 84 -1.75 -4.42 -6.37
CA MET A 84 -0.58 -4.51 -7.24
C MET A 84 -0.14 -5.96 -7.44
N THR A 85 0.14 -6.29 -8.69
CA THR A 85 0.81 -7.55 -9.04
C THR A 85 2.27 -7.22 -9.29
N VAL A 86 3.16 -7.85 -8.53
CA VAL A 86 4.59 -7.62 -8.64
C VAL A 86 5.19 -8.54 -9.71
N THR A 87 5.89 -7.95 -10.67
CA THR A 87 6.61 -8.72 -11.70
C THR A 87 8.08 -8.82 -11.38
N THR A 88 8.64 -7.85 -10.68
CA THR A 88 10.06 -7.82 -10.32
C THR A 88 10.23 -7.23 -8.93
N GLU A 89 11.00 -7.89 -8.11
CA GLU A 89 11.39 -7.39 -6.80
C GLU A 89 12.88 -7.16 -6.82
N ARG A 90 13.31 -5.93 -6.57
CA ARG A 90 14.72 -5.57 -6.60
C ARG A 90 15.34 -5.59 -5.22
N SER A 91 16.62 -5.92 -5.15
CA SER A 91 17.38 -5.87 -3.90
C SER A 91 17.92 -4.47 -3.60
N GLU A 92 17.94 -3.61 -4.61
CA GLU A 92 18.34 -2.19 -4.47
C GLU A 92 17.23 -1.31 -5.01
N TRP A 93 16.87 -0.28 -4.25
CA TRP A 93 15.84 0.68 -4.63
C TRP A 93 16.09 2.03 -3.97
N PRO A 94 15.42 3.11 -4.43
CA PRO A 94 15.75 4.47 -3.97
C PRO A 94 15.79 4.68 -2.46
N GLU A 95 14.80 4.20 -1.72
CA GLU A 95 14.74 4.44 -0.27
C GLU A 95 15.18 3.26 0.57
N LYS A 96 15.96 2.35 0.00
CA LYS A 96 16.41 1.14 0.71
C LYS A 96 17.11 1.42 2.03
N THR A 97 17.90 2.48 2.11
CA THR A 97 18.62 2.84 3.32
C THR A 97 17.73 3.47 4.39
N GLN A 98 16.53 3.89 3.99
CA GLN A 98 15.58 4.58 4.87
C GLN A 98 14.43 3.71 5.30
N ARG A 99 14.22 2.57 4.64
CA ARG A 99 13.06 1.71 4.87
C ARG A 99 13.45 0.25 4.89
N SER A 100 12.82 -0.49 5.77
CA SER A 100 12.85 -1.95 5.73
C SER A 100 11.62 -2.42 4.97
N ARG A 101 11.73 -3.57 4.32
CA ARG A 101 10.66 -4.17 3.52
C ARG A 101 10.39 -5.56 4.05
N GLU A 102 9.11 -5.90 4.17
CA GLU A 102 8.71 -7.23 4.65
C GLU A 102 7.44 -7.67 3.94
N TRP A 103 7.39 -8.93 3.54
CA TRP A 103 6.18 -9.57 3.06
C TRP A 103 5.47 -10.19 4.25
N VAL A 104 4.31 -9.64 4.60
CA VAL A 104 3.62 -9.95 5.85
C VAL A 104 2.34 -10.72 5.56
N PRO A 105 2.08 -11.84 6.24
CA PRO A 105 0.81 -12.56 6.07
C PRO A 105 -0.36 -11.61 6.32
N ILE A 106 -1.43 -11.75 5.54
CA ILE A 106 -2.57 -10.83 5.61
C ILE A 106 -3.11 -10.70 7.04
N ALA A 107 -3.27 -11.83 7.76
CA ALA A 107 -3.77 -11.79 9.14
C ALA A 107 -2.89 -10.93 10.05
N GLU A 108 -1.58 -10.95 9.82
CA GLU A 108 -0.63 -10.18 10.61
C GLU A 108 -0.65 -8.69 10.21
N VAL A 109 -0.93 -8.41 8.93
CA VAL A 109 -1.11 -7.03 8.47
C VAL A 109 -2.22 -6.35 9.26
N LEU A 110 -3.33 -7.08 9.49
CA LEU A 110 -4.46 -6.57 10.26
C LEU A 110 -4.08 -6.17 11.68
N GLU A 111 -3.08 -6.81 12.26
CA GLU A 111 -2.60 -6.46 13.59
C GLU A 111 -1.69 -5.25 13.57
N ARG A 112 -1.05 -4.96 12.45
CA ARG A 112 -0.05 -3.88 12.34
C ARG A 112 -0.63 -2.54 11.91
N ILE A 113 -1.75 -2.54 11.17
CA ILE A 113 -2.34 -1.30 10.67
C ILE A 113 -3.22 -0.65 11.72
N GLU A 114 -3.23 0.68 11.73
CA GLU A 114 -3.98 1.45 12.72
C GLU A 114 -5.27 2.04 12.16
N GLU A 115 -5.31 2.28 10.85
CA GLU A 115 -6.45 2.92 10.21
C GLU A 115 -7.60 1.92 10.03
N GLU A 116 -8.76 2.24 10.62
CA GLU A 116 -9.94 1.38 10.57
C GLU A 116 -10.43 1.11 9.14
N GLU A 117 -10.45 2.14 8.32
CA GLU A 117 -10.91 1.99 6.93
C GLU A 117 -9.96 1.12 6.12
N LEU A 118 -8.66 1.24 6.38
CA LEU A 118 -7.67 0.37 5.72
C LEU A 118 -7.84 -1.08 6.17
N ARG A 119 -8.17 -1.28 7.43
CA ARG A 119 -8.46 -2.61 7.97
C ARG A 119 -9.59 -3.27 7.18
N VAL A 120 -10.66 -2.53 6.91
CA VAL A 120 -11.80 -3.04 6.14
C VAL A 120 -11.36 -3.47 4.74
N ILE A 121 -10.50 -2.68 4.09
CA ILE A 121 -9.98 -3.01 2.77
C ILE A 121 -9.18 -4.32 2.81
N VAL A 122 -8.31 -4.47 3.80
CA VAL A 122 -7.48 -5.68 3.94
C VAL A 122 -8.33 -6.89 4.31
N GLU A 123 -9.34 -6.72 5.15
CA GLU A 123 -10.27 -7.81 5.51
C GLU A 123 -10.99 -8.35 4.28
N ARG A 124 -11.36 -7.49 3.34
CA ARG A 124 -11.97 -7.92 2.09
C ARG A 124 -11.05 -8.84 1.28
N LEU A 125 -9.75 -8.60 1.36
CA LEU A 125 -8.79 -9.46 0.67
C LEU A 125 -8.71 -10.85 1.29
N LEU A 126 -8.88 -10.95 2.60
CA LEU A 126 -8.98 -12.25 3.27
C LEU A 126 -10.18 -13.02 2.76
N ASP A 127 -11.31 -12.34 2.63
CA ASP A 127 -12.56 -12.97 2.14
C ASP A 127 -12.40 -13.40 0.68
N ILE A 128 -11.81 -12.56 -0.16
CA ILE A 128 -11.54 -12.89 -1.55
C ILE A 128 -10.59 -14.08 -1.64
N GLY A 129 -9.52 -14.06 -0.85
CA GLY A 129 -8.57 -15.17 -0.79
C GLY A 129 -9.23 -16.47 -0.36
N LYS A 130 -10.16 -16.37 0.57
CA LYS A 130 -10.90 -17.51 1.09
C LYS A 130 -11.83 -18.11 0.03
N TYR A 131 -12.43 -17.26 -0.80
CA TYR A 131 -13.39 -17.70 -1.84
C TYR A 131 -12.74 -17.85 -3.20
N GLY A 132 -11.69 -17.10 -3.47
CA GLY A 132 -10.99 -17.11 -4.75
C GLY A 132 -9.85 -18.09 -4.82
N GLU A 133 -9.48 -18.70 -3.72
CA GLU A 133 -8.48 -19.76 -3.75
C GLU A 133 -9.07 -20.95 -4.50
N PRO A 134 -8.29 -21.47 -5.48
CA PRO A 134 -8.71 -22.74 -6.05
C PRO A 134 -8.82 -23.71 -4.89
N VAL A 135 -10.03 -24.15 -4.68
CA VAL A 135 -10.26 -25.21 -3.72
C VAL A 135 -9.48 -26.40 -4.25
N ALA A 136 -8.32 -26.52 -3.72
CA ALA A 136 -7.48 -27.64 -4.10
C ALA A 136 -8.20 -28.93 -3.73
#